data_7138e77f408ffdc8b70c503a67e0f657
#
_entry.id   7138e77f408ffdc8b70c503a67e0f657
#
_cell.length_a   1.000
_cell.length_b   1.000
_cell.length_c   1.000
_cell.angle_alpha   90.00
_cell.angle_beta   90.00
_cell.angle_gamma   90.00
#
_symmetry.space_group_name_H-M   'P 1'
#
loop_
_entity.id
_entity.type
_entity.pdbx_description
1 polymer ?
#
loop_
_entity_poly.entity_id
_entity_poly.type
_entity_poly.pdbx_seq_one_letter_code
_entity_poly.pdbx_strand_id
1 'polypeptide(L)'
;GRLLDHINRKTVDLSHVKTLVLDEADEMLDMGFLEDIEAIIKNVPEERQTLLFSATMPKAIRSIGEKFMHEPQVVKIKAKELTTDLVDQYFVKAREYEKFDIMTRILDVQAPELTIVFGRTKRRVDELSKGLEARGYNAAGIHGDLTQQRRMNILKKFKEGRLDILVATDVAARGLDISGVTHVYNYDIPQDPESYVHRIGRTGRAGHHGISVTFVTPNEMEYLRVIERLTKKRMEPLRPPTEKEAFIGQISSALGDIKDLVEKTETEKYEKQANELLEQYDAVELVAALLNEMTKDDASSVPVKITPERPLPRRKSSNKKFYGSRNRNGKGSKRKGYYNDRKNGRDKKYDRSKRQETGKRNFTIRNKKD
;
A
#
# COMPACT_ATOMS: atom_id res chain seq x y z
N GLY A 1 20.98 -11.14 5.90
CA GLY A 1 21.85 -10.12 5.35
C GLY A 1 22.71 -9.40 6.39
N ARG A 2 22.19 -8.36 7.11
CA ARG A 2 23.00 -7.50 7.99
C ARG A 2 23.63 -8.25 9.18
N LEU A 3 22.86 -9.07 9.86
CA LEU A 3 23.38 -9.88 10.97
C LEU A 3 24.46 -10.85 10.49
N LEU A 4 24.27 -11.50 9.35
CA LEU A 4 25.29 -12.36 8.73
C LEU A 4 26.57 -11.60 8.38
N ASP A 5 26.48 -10.36 7.90
CA ASP A 5 27.65 -9.53 7.66
C ASP A 5 28.43 -9.28 8.95
N HIS A 6 27.74 -8.97 10.06
CA HIS A 6 28.38 -8.82 11.38
C HIS A 6 29.00 -10.11 11.89
N ILE A 7 28.33 -11.26 11.72
CA ILE A 7 28.87 -12.58 12.06
C ILE A 7 30.15 -12.85 11.26
N ASN A 8 30.10 -12.66 9.93
CA ASN A 8 31.24 -12.89 9.04
C ASN A 8 32.43 -11.98 9.36
N ARG A 9 32.18 -10.74 9.74
CA ARG A 9 33.20 -9.76 10.18
C ARG A 9 33.64 -9.95 11.63
N LYS A 10 33.04 -10.89 12.36
CA LYS A 10 33.30 -11.11 13.79
C LYS A 10 33.11 -9.85 14.66
N THR A 11 32.19 -8.97 14.25
CA THR A 11 31.83 -7.76 14.99
C THR A 11 30.65 -7.95 15.94
N VAL A 12 30.06 -9.14 15.96
CA VAL A 12 29.03 -9.58 16.90
C VAL A 12 29.41 -10.98 17.39
N ASP A 13 29.26 -11.21 18.68
CA ASP A 13 29.38 -12.52 19.33
C ASP A 13 27.99 -12.98 19.75
N LEU A 14 27.55 -14.14 19.23
CA LEU A 14 26.27 -14.76 19.54
C LEU A 14 26.39 -15.95 20.51
N SER A 15 27.58 -16.23 21.02
CA SER A 15 27.85 -17.41 21.87
C SER A 15 27.09 -17.38 23.22
N HIS A 16 26.61 -16.22 23.64
CA HIS A 16 25.90 -16.02 24.90
C HIS A 16 24.39 -15.78 24.73
N VAL A 17 23.84 -15.99 23.51
CA VAL A 17 22.42 -15.79 23.23
C VAL A 17 21.61 -16.88 23.94
N LYS A 18 20.74 -16.47 24.86
CA LYS A 18 19.83 -17.36 25.61
C LYS A 18 18.43 -17.44 24.98
N THR A 19 18.06 -16.45 24.20
CA THR A 19 16.73 -16.40 23.54
C THR A 19 16.88 -15.98 22.08
N LEU A 20 16.36 -16.82 21.18
CA LEU A 20 16.27 -16.53 19.75
C LEU A 20 14.82 -16.28 19.38
N VAL A 21 14.53 -15.15 18.75
CA VAL A 21 13.19 -14.80 18.26
C VAL A 21 13.20 -14.72 16.76
N LEU A 22 12.36 -15.51 16.09
CA LEU A 22 12.06 -15.41 14.66
C LEU A 22 10.66 -14.79 14.53
N ASP A 23 10.61 -13.53 14.17
CA ASP A 23 9.36 -12.79 13.99
C ASP A 23 9.05 -12.62 12.51
N GLU A 24 7.77 -12.59 12.12
CA GLU A 24 7.30 -12.57 10.73
C GLU A 24 7.98 -13.69 9.88
N ALA A 25 8.03 -14.93 10.42
CA ALA A 25 8.80 -16.00 9.80
C ALA A 25 8.29 -16.41 8.41
N ASP A 26 6.98 -16.35 8.16
CA ASP A 26 6.37 -16.54 6.84
C ASP A 26 6.92 -15.54 5.82
N GLU A 27 7.02 -14.29 6.19
CA GLU A 27 7.56 -13.22 5.37
C GLU A 27 9.05 -13.43 5.03
N MET A 28 9.84 -13.89 6.01
CA MET A 28 11.25 -14.21 5.75
C MET A 28 11.40 -15.31 4.70
N LEU A 29 10.48 -16.30 4.69
CA LEU A 29 10.47 -17.36 3.69
C LEU A 29 10.10 -16.85 2.30
N ASP A 30 9.06 -16.04 2.20
CA ASP A 30 8.60 -15.46 0.93
C ASP A 30 9.69 -14.60 0.28
N MET A 31 10.57 -14.02 1.09
CA MET A 31 11.75 -13.28 0.67
C MET A 31 12.95 -14.18 0.32
N GLY A 32 12.84 -15.49 0.49
CA GLY A 32 13.92 -16.44 0.19
C GLY A 32 15.04 -16.48 1.22
N PHE A 33 14.83 -16.01 2.47
CA PHE A 33 15.85 -15.94 3.52
C PHE A 33 16.04 -17.25 4.32
N LEU A 34 15.52 -18.37 3.85
CA LEU A 34 15.62 -19.64 4.56
C LEU A 34 17.08 -20.00 4.89
N GLU A 35 17.96 -19.94 3.88
CA GLU A 35 19.38 -20.26 4.04
C GLU A 35 20.09 -19.29 4.99
N ASP A 36 19.74 -17.99 4.92
CA ASP A 36 20.26 -16.96 5.81
C ASP A 36 19.85 -17.21 7.28
N ILE A 37 18.59 -17.61 7.52
CA ILE A 37 18.07 -17.95 8.83
C ILE A 37 18.81 -19.17 9.38
N GLU A 38 18.96 -20.23 8.60
CA GLU A 38 19.70 -21.44 8.98
C GLU A 38 21.17 -21.11 9.32
N ALA A 39 21.80 -20.23 8.54
CA ALA A 39 23.17 -19.80 8.79
C ALA A 39 23.30 -19.01 10.09
N ILE A 40 22.33 -18.16 10.43
CA ILE A 40 22.31 -17.42 11.70
C ILE A 40 22.13 -18.39 12.87
N ILE A 41 21.18 -19.31 12.78
CA ILE A 41 20.86 -20.25 13.87
C ILE A 41 22.08 -21.13 14.22
N LYS A 42 22.89 -21.52 13.26
CA LYS A 42 24.14 -22.27 13.47
C LYS A 42 25.18 -21.55 14.32
N ASN A 43 25.09 -20.22 14.43
CA ASN A 43 26.02 -19.41 15.23
C ASN A 43 25.46 -19.06 16.62
N VAL A 44 24.30 -19.59 17.00
CA VAL A 44 23.66 -19.40 18.29
C VAL A 44 23.74 -20.71 19.07
N PRO A 45 23.97 -20.70 20.42
CA PRO A 45 24.04 -21.92 21.23
C PRO A 45 22.82 -22.82 21.06
N GLU A 46 23.03 -24.14 21.18
CA GLU A 46 21.92 -25.11 21.16
C GLU A 46 21.03 -24.97 22.38
N GLU A 47 21.63 -24.75 23.56
CA GLU A 47 20.93 -24.49 24.80
C GLU A 47 20.38 -23.04 24.79
N ARG A 48 19.16 -22.89 24.30
CA ARG A 48 18.47 -21.61 24.19
C ARG A 48 16.97 -21.77 24.19
N GLN A 49 16.22 -20.73 24.53
CA GLN A 49 14.81 -20.61 24.20
C GLN A 49 14.65 -20.11 22.77
N THR A 50 13.84 -20.78 21.96
CA THR A 50 13.51 -20.31 20.60
C THR A 50 12.03 -19.98 20.54
N LEU A 51 11.71 -18.77 20.08
CA LEU A 51 10.35 -18.26 19.84
C LEU A 51 10.19 -18.01 18.34
N LEU A 52 9.11 -18.54 17.76
CA LEU A 52 8.78 -18.34 16.35
C LEU A 52 7.39 -17.73 16.25
N PHE A 53 7.31 -16.52 15.69
CA PHE A 53 6.06 -15.83 15.41
C PHE A 53 5.82 -15.79 13.92
N SER A 54 4.60 -16.14 13.50
CA SER A 54 4.21 -16.16 12.09
C SER A 54 2.71 -15.99 11.97
N ALA A 55 2.25 -15.18 11.00
CA ALA A 55 0.83 -15.02 10.72
C ALA A 55 0.26 -16.26 10.04
N THR A 56 1.07 -16.91 9.21
CA THR A 56 0.71 -18.15 8.50
C THR A 56 1.66 -19.28 8.88
N MET A 57 1.22 -20.54 8.71
CA MET A 57 2.02 -21.70 9.05
C MET A 57 2.15 -22.65 7.83
N PRO A 58 2.80 -22.22 6.74
CA PRO A 58 3.08 -23.10 5.61
C PRO A 58 4.03 -24.23 6.01
N LYS A 59 4.10 -25.28 5.18
CA LYS A 59 4.94 -26.46 5.46
C LYS A 59 6.40 -26.10 5.75
N ALA A 60 6.95 -25.12 5.04
CA ALA A 60 8.33 -24.70 5.22
C ALA A 60 8.61 -24.06 6.60
N ILE A 61 7.69 -23.22 7.12
CA ILE A 61 7.80 -22.67 8.48
C ILE A 61 7.72 -23.79 9.53
N ARG A 62 6.79 -24.72 9.32
CA ARG A 62 6.68 -25.87 10.21
C ARG A 62 7.97 -26.69 10.25
N SER A 63 8.60 -26.93 9.08
CA SER A 63 9.89 -27.61 9.00
C SER A 63 11.03 -26.87 9.70
N ILE A 64 11.03 -25.52 9.68
CA ILE A 64 11.98 -24.73 10.49
C ILE A 64 11.74 -24.98 11.99
N GLY A 65 10.49 -24.92 12.43
CA GLY A 65 10.15 -25.21 13.83
C GLY A 65 10.59 -26.61 14.25
N GLU A 66 10.28 -27.63 13.46
CA GLU A 66 10.68 -29.03 13.71
C GLU A 66 12.19 -29.24 13.72
N LYS A 67 12.94 -28.51 12.89
CA LYS A 67 14.39 -28.64 12.76
C LYS A 67 15.18 -27.92 13.85
N PHE A 68 14.69 -26.77 14.33
CA PHE A 68 15.48 -25.86 15.17
C PHE A 68 14.86 -25.59 16.55
N MET A 69 13.72 -26.18 16.86
CA MET A 69 13.09 -26.06 18.18
C MET A 69 12.93 -27.44 18.81
N HIS A 70 13.12 -27.51 20.12
CA HIS A 70 12.93 -28.74 20.94
C HIS A 70 11.50 -28.72 21.49
N GLU A 71 10.70 -29.73 21.17
CA GLU A 71 9.33 -29.92 21.62
C GLU A 71 8.49 -28.61 21.66
N PRO A 72 8.37 -27.88 20.53
CA PRO A 72 7.74 -26.59 20.54
C PRO A 72 6.28 -26.66 20.90
N GLN A 73 5.84 -25.82 21.84
CA GLN A 73 4.43 -25.61 22.12
C GLN A 73 3.81 -24.70 21.05
N VAL A 74 2.75 -25.16 20.38
CA VAL A 74 2.03 -24.40 19.38
C VAL A 74 0.88 -23.64 20.02
N VAL A 75 1.04 -22.31 20.13
CA VAL A 75 0.00 -21.41 20.59
C VAL A 75 -0.69 -20.79 19.37
N LYS A 76 -1.97 -21.10 19.19
CA LYS A 76 -2.80 -20.51 18.12
C LYS A 76 -3.77 -19.52 18.73
N ILE A 77 -3.64 -18.28 18.34
CA ILE A 77 -4.68 -17.29 18.56
C ILE A 77 -5.73 -17.51 17.47
N LYS A 78 -6.97 -17.82 17.86
CA LYS A 78 -8.07 -17.78 16.89
C LYS A 78 -8.09 -16.35 16.34
N ALA A 79 -7.73 -16.18 15.07
CA ALA A 79 -7.90 -14.89 14.41
C ALA A 79 -9.40 -14.53 14.53
N LYS A 80 -9.77 -13.67 15.48
CA LYS A 80 -10.88 -12.77 15.24
C LYS A 80 -10.51 -12.12 13.91
N GLU A 81 -11.41 -12.22 12.96
CA GLU A 81 -11.25 -11.78 11.57
C GLU A 81 -10.11 -10.78 11.39
N LEU A 82 -9.18 -11.07 10.46
CA LEU A 82 -8.02 -10.22 10.18
C LEU A 82 -8.43 -8.77 10.43
N THR A 83 -7.79 -8.08 11.36
CA THR A 83 -8.18 -6.79 11.95
C THR A 83 -8.28 -5.65 10.91
N THR A 84 -9.06 -5.88 9.86
CA THR A 84 -9.36 -4.92 8.80
C THR A 84 -10.67 -4.19 9.06
N ASP A 85 -11.36 -4.49 10.16
CA ASP A 85 -12.69 -3.91 10.43
C ASP A 85 -12.62 -2.40 10.68
N LEU A 86 -11.50 -1.91 11.23
CA LEU A 86 -11.26 -0.51 11.46
C LEU A 86 -10.64 0.22 10.24
N VAL A 87 -10.47 -0.48 9.12
CA VAL A 87 -9.90 0.12 7.91
C VAL A 87 -10.96 0.16 6.81
N ASP A 88 -11.30 1.37 6.38
CA ASP A 88 -12.13 1.59 5.20
C ASP A 88 -11.28 1.37 3.95
N GLN A 89 -11.73 0.44 3.10
CA GLN A 89 -10.94 -0.03 1.97
C GLN A 89 -11.57 0.41 0.65
N TYR A 90 -10.81 1.18 -0.09
CA TYR A 90 -11.21 1.70 -1.40
C TYR A 90 -10.28 1.23 -2.50
N PHE A 91 -10.77 1.18 -3.74
CA PHE A 91 -9.94 1.02 -4.91
C PHE A 91 -10.24 2.07 -5.96
N VAL A 92 -9.20 2.47 -6.69
CA VAL A 92 -9.27 3.40 -7.81
C VAL A 92 -8.82 2.69 -9.08
N LYS A 93 -9.71 2.62 -10.06
CA LYS A 93 -9.36 2.07 -11.37
C LYS A 93 -8.77 3.18 -12.24
N ALA A 94 -7.48 3.08 -12.54
CA ALA A 94 -6.74 4.07 -13.31
C ALA A 94 -5.80 3.40 -14.32
N ARG A 95 -5.43 4.10 -15.38
CA ARG A 95 -4.31 3.71 -16.23
C ARG A 95 -3.00 4.05 -15.52
N GLU A 96 -1.93 3.35 -15.85
CA GLU A 96 -0.65 3.50 -15.16
C GLU A 96 -0.14 4.96 -15.13
N TYR A 97 -0.28 5.68 -16.24
CA TYR A 97 0.17 7.06 -16.36
C TYR A 97 -0.76 8.09 -15.68
N GLU A 98 -1.97 7.69 -15.28
CA GLU A 98 -2.93 8.55 -14.56
C GLU A 98 -2.81 8.40 -13.04
N LYS A 99 -2.20 7.30 -12.55
CA LYS A 99 -2.19 6.98 -11.13
C LYS A 99 -1.61 8.09 -10.27
N PHE A 100 -0.52 8.72 -10.71
CA PHE A 100 0.17 9.74 -9.92
C PHE A 100 -0.71 10.99 -9.76
N ASP A 101 -1.27 11.50 -10.85
CA ASP A 101 -2.15 12.68 -10.81
C ASP A 101 -3.44 12.42 -10.02
N ILE A 102 -3.99 11.22 -10.15
CA ILE A 102 -5.16 10.83 -9.35
C ILE A 102 -4.80 10.71 -7.87
N MET A 103 -3.63 10.16 -7.54
CA MET A 103 -3.17 10.03 -6.16
C MET A 103 -3.00 11.38 -5.49
N THR A 104 -2.37 12.34 -6.16
CA THR A 104 -2.18 13.69 -5.62
C THR A 104 -3.51 14.39 -5.39
N ARG A 105 -4.46 14.29 -6.34
CA ARG A 105 -5.81 14.84 -6.16
C ARG A 105 -6.58 14.19 -5.00
N ILE A 106 -6.38 12.89 -4.76
CA ILE A 106 -7.00 12.22 -3.59
C ILE A 106 -6.35 12.73 -2.29
N LEU A 107 -5.02 12.89 -2.27
CA LEU A 107 -4.31 13.48 -1.12
C LEU A 107 -4.83 14.87 -0.79
N ASP A 108 -5.03 15.72 -1.80
CA ASP A 108 -5.56 17.08 -1.61
C ASP A 108 -6.99 17.10 -1.05
N VAL A 109 -7.85 16.18 -1.52
CA VAL A 109 -9.25 16.10 -1.05
C VAL A 109 -9.36 15.49 0.33
N GLN A 110 -8.55 14.46 0.63
CA GLN A 110 -8.61 13.74 1.91
C GLN A 110 -7.79 14.42 3.00
N ALA A 111 -6.79 15.23 2.65
CA ALA A 111 -5.87 15.93 3.55
C ALA A 111 -5.40 15.06 4.73
N PRO A 112 -4.75 13.92 4.47
CA PRO A 112 -4.36 12.99 5.53
C PRO A 112 -3.24 13.57 6.40
N GLU A 113 -3.30 13.31 7.72
CA GLU A 113 -2.24 13.74 8.64
C GLU A 113 -0.93 12.98 8.41
N LEU A 114 -0.99 11.65 8.38
CA LEU A 114 0.16 10.79 8.13
C LEU A 114 -0.20 9.71 7.12
N THR A 115 0.61 9.58 6.09
CA THR A 115 0.37 8.66 4.96
C THR A 115 1.55 7.75 4.68
N ILE A 116 1.27 6.48 4.39
CA ILE A 116 2.23 5.59 3.75
C ILE A 116 1.77 5.28 2.32
N VAL A 117 2.69 5.45 1.36
CA VAL A 117 2.49 5.08 -0.04
C VAL A 117 3.38 3.88 -0.37
N PHE A 118 2.78 2.79 -0.82
CA PHE A 118 3.51 1.58 -1.20
C PHE A 118 3.78 1.53 -2.69
N GLY A 119 5.08 1.49 -3.05
CA GLY A 119 5.58 1.23 -4.39
C GLY A 119 6.27 -0.13 -4.48
N ARG A 120 6.15 -0.77 -5.63
CA ARG A 120 6.66 -2.15 -5.84
C ARG A 120 8.18 -2.25 -5.86
N THR A 121 8.88 -1.24 -6.39
CA THR A 121 10.32 -1.25 -6.57
C THR A 121 11.00 -0.05 -5.93
N LYS A 122 12.31 -0.16 -5.66
CA LYS A 122 13.13 0.93 -5.15
C LYS A 122 13.05 2.17 -6.06
N ARG A 123 13.18 1.95 -7.38
CA ARG A 123 13.05 3.02 -8.39
C ARG A 123 11.68 3.70 -8.30
N ARG A 124 10.59 2.92 -8.17
CA ARG A 124 9.24 3.45 -8.01
C ARG A 124 9.13 4.34 -6.77
N VAL A 125 9.71 3.91 -5.66
CA VAL A 125 9.76 4.70 -4.42
C VAL A 125 10.49 6.02 -4.62
N ASP A 126 11.65 6.00 -5.30
CA ASP A 126 12.43 7.21 -5.60
C ASP A 126 11.67 8.17 -6.54
N GLU A 127 11.05 7.65 -7.60
CA GLU A 127 10.26 8.45 -8.55
C GLU A 127 9.04 9.08 -7.87
N LEU A 128 8.31 8.30 -7.05
CA LEU A 128 7.13 8.78 -6.32
C LEU A 128 7.49 9.84 -5.29
N SER A 129 8.51 9.61 -4.46
CA SER A 129 8.91 10.58 -3.44
C SER A 129 9.38 11.90 -4.06
N LYS A 130 10.22 11.85 -5.09
CA LYS A 130 10.67 13.05 -5.82
C LYS A 130 9.51 13.77 -6.53
N GLY A 131 8.58 12.99 -7.10
CA GLY A 131 7.39 13.56 -7.74
C GLY A 131 6.48 14.28 -6.76
N LEU A 132 6.28 13.70 -5.57
CA LEU A 132 5.52 14.31 -4.48
C LEU A 132 6.20 15.58 -3.97
N GLU A 133 7.52 15.55 -3.72
CA GLU A 133 8.32 16.72 -3.34
C GLU A 133 8.21 17.84 -4.39
N ALA A 134 8.32 17.50 -5.69
CA ALA A 134 8.19 18.47 -6.79
C ALA A 134 6.80 19.12 -6.85
N ARG A 135 5.75 18.44 -6.33
CA ARG A 135 4.40 18.97 -6.19
C ARG A 135 4.11 19.56 -4.81
N GLY A 136 5.14 19.91 -4.05
CA GLY A 136 5.01 20.61 -2.78
C GLY A 136 4.51 19.75 -1.61
N TYR A 137 4.53 18.40 -1.74
CA TYR A 137 4.23 17.52 -0.60
C TYR A 137 5.49 17.24 0.21
N ASN A 138 5.32 17.19 1.52
CA ASN A 138 6.39 16.85 2.46
C ASN A 138 6.56 15.32 2.50
N ALA A 139 7.27 14.78 1.51
CA ALA A 139 7.39 13.35 1.27
C ALA A 139 8.85 12.88 1.32
N ALA A 140 9.08 11.62 1.70
CA ALA A 140 10.38 10.97 1.56
C ALA A 140 10.24 9.47 1.24
N GLY A 141 11.21 8.96 0.45
CA GLY A 141 11.27 7.55 0.08
C GLY A 141 12.13 6.73 1.05
N ILE A 142 11.70 5.49 1.34
CA ILE A 142 12.48 4.52 2.11
C ILE A 142 12.55 3.16 1.39
N HIS A 143 13.78 2.69 1.11
CA HIS A 143 14.04 1.42 0.44
C HIS A 143 15.41 0.85 0.85
N GLY A 144 15.70 -0.37 0.40
CA GLY A 144 16.88 -1.13 0.87
C GLY A 144 18.25 -0.55 0.51
N ASP A 145 18.33 0.38 -0.47
CA ASP A 145 19.62 0.97 -0.88
C ASP A 145 20.03 2.19 -0.03
N LEU A 146 19.13 2.65 0.86
CA LEU A 146 19.45 3.74 1.77
C LEU A 146 20.38 3.28 2.88
N THR A 147 21.32 4.15 3.27
CA THR A 147 22.14 3.94 4.46
C THR A 147 21.24 3.88 5.70
N GLN A 148 21.68 3.14 6.73
CA GLN A 148 20.91 3.02 7.96
C GLN A 148 20.67 4.38 8.62
N GLN A 149 21.68 5.25 8.60
CA GLN A 149 21.57 6.58 9.17
C GLN A 149 20.49 7.41 8.48
N ARG A 150 20.45 7.40 7.14
CA ARG A 150 19.43 8.12 6.37
C ARG A 150 18.03 7.55 6.65
N ARG A 151 17.92 6.22 6.74
CA ARG A 151 16.68 5.52 7.06
C ARG A 151 16.14 5.93 8.43
N MET A 152 16.99 5.95 9.46
CA MET A 152 16.62 6.39 10.81
C MET A 152 16.18 7.85 10.86
N ASN A 153 16.87 8.74 10.13
CA ASN A 153 16.49 10.15 10.08
C ASN A 153 15.13 10.37 9.42
N ILE A 154 14.82 9.65 8.33
CA ILE A 154 13.49 9.72 7.66
C ILE A 154 12.41 9.26 8.63
N LEU A 155 12.61 8.12 9.29
CA LEU A 155 11.63 7.57 10.24
C LEU A 155 11.43 8.50 11.45
N LYS A 156 12.50 9.13 11.94
CA LYS A 156 12.39 10.10 13.01
C LYS A 156 11.55 11.30 12.60
N LYS A 157 11.81 11.89 11.42
CA LYS A 157 11.00 13.00 10.89
C LYS A 157 9.54 12.62 10.70
N PHE A 158 9.26 11.41 10.20
CA PHE A 158 7.90 10.91 10.01
C PHE A 158 7.17 10.74 11.35
N LYS A 159 7.82 10.14 12.35
CA LYS A 159 7.24 9.99 13.70
C LYS A 159 7.00 11.31 14.43
N GLU A 160 7.80 12.32 14.15
CA GLU A 160 7.68 13.66 14.73
C GLU A 160 6.69 14.56 13.95
N GLY A 161 5.99 14.03 12.93
CA GLY A 161 5.06 14.82 12.10
C GLY A 161 5.75 15.88 11.25
N ARG A 162 7.08 15.78 11.06
CA ARG A 162 7.85 16.66 10.16
C ARG A 162 7.93 16.13 8.73
N LEU A 163 7.27 15.06 8.46
CA LEU A 163 7.14 14.41 7.17
C LEU A 163 5.73 13.80 7.12
N ASP A 164 4.94 14.18 6.13
CA ASP A 164 3.53 13.79 6.05
C ASP A 164 3.34 12.50 5.27
N ILE A 165 4.21 12.26 4.27
CA ILE A 165 4.11 11.12 3.36
C ILE A 165 5.41 10.30 3.36
N LEU A 166 5.30 9.05 3.76
CA LEU A 166 6.38 8.07 3.64
C LEU A 166 6.11 7.16 2.44
N VAL A 167 6.99 7.17 1.44
CA VAL A 167 6.93 6.25 0.31
C VAL A 167 7.84 5.05 0.57
N ALA A 168 7.33 3.82 0.51
CA ALA A 168 8.09 2.64 0.91
C ALA A 168 7.90 1.44 -0.03
N THR A 169 8.90 0.55 -0.08
CA THR A 169 8.71 -0.82 -0.56
C THR A 169 8.22 -1.70 0.59
N ASP A 170 7.57 -2.84 0.28
CA ASP A 170 7.15 -3.83 1.29
C ASP A 170 8.30 -4.20 2.23
N VAL A 171 9.45 -4.58 1.64
CA VAL A 171 10.66 -4.97 2.39
C VAL A 171 11.16 -3.88 3.33
N ALA A 172 11.09 -2.62 2.90
CA ALA A 172 11.58 -1.51 3.72
C ALA A 172 10.61 -1.10 4.81
N ALA A 173 9.31 -1.29 4.61
CA ALA A 173 8.27 -0.97 5.58
C ALA A 173 8.10 -2.04 6.66
N ARG A 174 8.59 -3.27 6.42
CA ARG A 174 8.55 -4.36 7.42
C ARG A 174 9.49 -4.09 8.59
N GLY A 175 9.09 -4.52 9.77
CA GLY A 175 9.85 -4.31 10.99
C GLY A 175 10.05 -2.84 11.37
N LEU A 176 9.39 -1.91 10.67
CA LEU A 176 9.34 -0.52 11.08
C LEU A 176 8.18 -0.32 12.04
N ASP A 177 8.51 0.18 13.23
CA ASP A 177 7.50 0.66 14.15
C ASP A 177 6.92 1.99 13.64
N ILE A 178 5.96 1.86 12.71
CA ILE A 178 5.20 2.97 12.16
C ILE A 178 3.77 2.79 12.64
N SER A 179 3.38 3.61 13.58
CA SER A 179 2.03 3.68 14.15
C SER A 179 1.47 5.09 13.95
N GLY A 180 0.14 5.23 14.06
CA GLY A 180 -0.52 6.53 13.90
C GLY A 180 -0.72 6.96 12.44
N VAL A 181 -0.51 6.06 11.48
CA VAL A 181 -0.80 6.33 10.06
C VAL A 181 -2.30 6.36 9.86
N THR A 182 -2.80 7.46 9.30
CA THR A 182 -4.24 7.63 9.00
C THR A 182 -4.61 7.01 7.67
N HIS A 183 -3.71 7.09 6.67
CA HIS A 183 -3.96 6.61 5.32
C HIS A 183 -2.86 5.70 4.79
N VAL A 184 -3.27 4.64 4.10
CA VAL A 184 -2.39 3.74 3.36
C VAL A 184 -2.76 3.76 1.88
N TYR A 185 -1.85 4.22 1.03
CA TYR A 185 -2.02 4.20 -0.41
C TYR A 185 -1.20 3.06 -1.03
N ASN A 186 -1.86 2.09 -1.63
CA ASN A 186 -1.22 1.06 -2.43
C ASN A 186 -1.11 1.57 -3.87
N TYR A 187 -0.08 2.36 -4.18
CA TYR A 187 0.15 2.87 -5.53
C TYR A 187 0.34 1.73 -6.53
N ASP A 188 1.10 0.72 -6.15
CA ASP A 188 1.15 -0.55 -6.83
C ASP A 188 0.45 -1.62 -5.99
N ILE A 189 -0.51 -2.32 -6.60
CA ILE A 189 -1.18 -3.45 -5.94
C ILE A 189 -0.15 -4.53 -5.58
N PRO A 190 -0.19 -5.12 -4.36
CA PRO A 190 0.74 -6.16 -3.98
C PRO A 190 0.53 -7.45 -4.80
N GLN A 191 1.60 -8.23 -4.97
CA GLN A 191 1.54 -9.47 -5.74
C GLN A 191 0.81 -10.58 -5.01
N ASP A 192 0.92 -10.59 -3.69
CA ASP A 192 0.28 -11.54 -2.81
C ASP A 192 -0.72 -10.84 -1.87
N PRO A 193 -1.80 -11.52 -1.50
CA PRO A 193 -2.82 -10.94 -0.62
C PRO A 193 -2.38 -10.71 0.82
N GLU A 194 -1.40 -11.48 1.32
CA GLU A 194 -0.89 -11.36 2.68
C GLU A 194 -0.14 -10.04 2.85
N SER A 195 0.72 -9.69 1.88
CA SER A 195 1.35 -8.36 1.82
C SER A 195 0.33 -7.22 1.85
N TYR A 196 -0.85 -7.39 1.23
CA TYR A 196 -1.91 -6.39 1.33
C TYR A 196 -2.34 -6.15 2.78
N VAL A 197 -2.58 -7.22 3.54
CA VAL A 197 -2.99 -7.14 4.94
C VAL A 197 -1.90 -6.47 5.79
N HIS A 198 -0.64 -6.82 5.58
CA HIS A 198 0.51 -6.21 6.25
C HIS A 198 0.65 -4.71 5.94
N ARG A 199 0.33 -4.28 4.72
CA ARG A 199 0.33 -2.86 4.34
C ARG A 199 -0.78 -2.10 5.04
N ILE A 200 -2.03 -2.55 4.93
CA ILE A 200 -3.16 -1.84 5.53
C ILE A 200 -3.14 -1.90 7.06
N GLY A 201 -2.51 -2.93 7.63
CA GLY A 201 -2.26 -3.03 9.06
C GLY A 201 -1.30 -1.95 9.62
N ARG A 202 -0.81 -1.00 8.81
CA ARG A 202 -0.11 0.19 9.30
C ARG A 202 -1.08 1.27 9.78
N THR A 203 -2.34 1.21 9.38
CA THR A 203 -3.44 2.04 9.88
C THR A 203 -4.49 1.20 10.61
N GLY A 204 -5.50 1.81 11.17
CA GLY A 204 -6.57 1.10 11.90
C GLY A 204 -6.09 0.45 13.19
N ARG A 205 -5.10 1.03 13.88
CA ARG A 205 -4.52 0.51 15.12
C ARG A 205 -5.04 1.27 16.34
N ALA A 206 -4.96 0.62 17.50
CA ALA A 206 -5.31 1.20 18.80
C ALA A 206 -6.74 1.79 18.87
N GLY A 207 -7.68 1.23 18.10
CA GLY A 207 -9.06 1.69 18.07
C GLY A 207 -9.35 2.87 17.14
N HIS A 208 -8.34 3.40 16.45
CA HIS A 208 -8.53 4.45 15.46
C HIS A 208 -8.95 3.88 14.11
N HIS A 209 -9.86 4.55 13.42
CA HIS A 209 -10.20 4.23 12.05
C HIS A 209 -9.09 4.65 11.09
N GLY A 210 -8.90 3.87 10.04
CA GLY A 210 -7.94 4.16 8.98
C GLY A 210 -8.55 4.02 7.59
N ILE A 211 -7.89 4.60 6.60
CA ILE A 211 -8.30 4.54 5.20
C ILE A 211 -7.22 3.85 4.37
N SER A 212 -7.64 2.94 3.51
CA SER A 212 -6.76 2.33 2.51
C SER A 212 -7.29 2.58 1.10
N VAL A 213 -6.44 3.10 0.22
CA VAL A 213 -6.76 3.33 -1.20
C VAL A 213 -5.82 2.50 -2.07
N THR A 214 -6.36 1.64 -2.90
CA THR A 214 -5.58 0.76 -3.79
C THR A 214 -5.78 1.15 -5.25
N PHE A 215 -4.69 1.52 -5.93
CA PHE A 215 -4.70 1.83 -7.36
C PHE A 215 -4.59 0.55 -8.17
N VAL A 216 -5.50 0.38 -9.11
CA VAL A 216 -5.62 -0.85 -9.90
C VAL A 216 -5.74 -0.51 -11.38
N THR A 217 -4.87 -1.08 -12.18
CA THR A 217 -5.03 -1.05 -13.64
C THR A 217 -6.07 -2.07 -14.10
N PRO A 218 -6.66 -1.91 -15.30
CA PRO A 218 -7.59 -2.89 -15.84
C PRO A 218 -7.07 -4.33 -15.83
N ASN A 219 -5.75 -4.53 -15.99
CA ASN A 219 -5.11 -5.85 -16.01
C ASN A 219 -4.90 -6.43 -14.60
N GLU A 220 -4.99 -5.61 -13.55
CA GLU A 220 -4.75 -5.99 -12.17
C GLU A 220 -6.02 -6.31 -11.39
N MET A 221 -7.20 -6.19 -12.00
CA MET A 221 -8.49 -6.47 -11.36
C MET A 221 -8.62 -7.89 -10.80
N GLU A 222 -7.93 -8.87 -11.38
CA GLU A 222 -7.92 -10.24 -10.84
C GLU A 222 -7.15 -10.32 -9.50
N TYR A 223 -6.09 -9.52 -9.33
CA TYR A 223 -5.37 -9.43 -8.05
C TYR A 223 -6.28 -8.81 -6.97
N LEU A 224 -6.99 -7.73 -7.30
CA LEU A 224 -7.98 -7.13 -6.40
C LEU A 224 -9.00 -8.16 -5.90
N ARG A 225 -9.59 -8.95 -6.81
CA ARG A 225 -10.56 -9.99 -6.45
C ARG A 225 -9.97 -11.09 -5.56
N VAL A 226 -8.68 -11.38 -5.70
CA VAL A 226 -8.00 -12.37 -4.84
C VAL A 226 -7.82 -11.80 -3.44
N ILE A 227 -7.43 -10.53 -3.33
CA ILE A 227 -7.32 -9.82 -2.04
C ILE A 227 -8.69 -9.77 -1.35
N GLU A 228 -9.75 -9.35 -2.02
CA GLU A 228 -11.12 -9.32 -1.47
C GLU A 228 -11.59 -10.68 -0.95
N ARG A 229 -11.22 -11.77 -1.65
CA ARG A 229 -11.55 -13.13 -1.20
C ARG A 229 -10.80 -13.54 0.06
N LEU A 230 -9.53 -13.14 0.21
CA LEU A 230 -8.74 -13.44 1.39
C LEU A 230 -9.22 -12.62 2.59
N THR A 231 -9.39 -11.33 2.41
CA THR A 231 -9.82 -10.40 3.47
C THR A 231 -11.31 -10.54 3.80
N LYS A 232 -12.07 -11.29 2.99
CA LYS A 232 -13.54 -11.41 3.07
C LYS A 232 -14.26 -10.06 3.06
N LYS A 233 -13.58 -8.99 2.70
CA LYS A 233 -14.10 -7.63 2.63
C LYS A 233 -14.00 -7.13 1.19
N ARG A 234 -15.09 -6.57 0.67
CA ARG A 234 -15.09 -5.91 -0.64
C ARG A 234 -14.55 -4.50 -0.49
N MET A 235 -13.74 -4.08 -1.44
CA MET A 235 -13.28 -2.70 -1.53
C MET A 235 -14.32 -1.87 -2.26
N GLU A 236 -14.58 -0.68 -1.77
CA GLU A 236 -15.50 0.25 -2.41
C GLU A 236 -14.79 0.99 -3.57
N PRO A 237 -15.46 1.18 -4.71
CA PRO A 237 -14.88 1.96 -5.79
C PRO A 237 -14.84 3.43 -5.43
N LEU A 238 -13.65 4.03 -5.45
CA LEU A 238 -13.45 5.46 -5.26
C LEU A 238 -13.35 6.16 -6.62
N ARG A 239 -14.21 7.16 -6.84
CA ARG A 239 -14.14 8.00 -8.04
C ARG A 239 -12.92 8.93 -7.93
N PRO A 240 -12.07 9.01 -8.97
CA PRO A 240 -11.01 10.00 -9.01
C PRO A 240 -11.56 11.42 -8.88
N PRO A 241 -11.02 12.25 -7.96
CA PRO A 241 -11.41 13.65 -7.88
C PRO A 241 -11.03 14.42 -9.16
N THR A 242 -11.82 15.44 -9.47
CA THR A 242 -11.47 16.41 -10.49
C THR A 242 -10.40 17.39 -9.98
N GLU A 243 -9.72 18.10 -10.86
CA GLU A 243 -8.75 19.15 -10.49
C GLU A 243 -9.41 20.24 -9.62
N LYS A 244 -10.66 20.63 -9.96
CA LYS A 244 -11.41 21.60 -9.17
C LYS A 244 -11.71 21.10 -7.76
N GLU A 245 -12.06 19.82 -7.58
CA GLU A 245 -12.29 19.25 -6.25
C GLU A 245 -10.98 19.19 -5.45
N ALA A 246 -9.86 18.87 -6.09
CA ALA A 246 -8.54 18.89 -5.47
C ALA A 246 -8.15 20.30 -5.01
N PHE A 247 -8.34 21.31 -5.85
CA PHE A 247 -8.07 22.71 -5.51
C PHE A 247 -8.92 23.19 -4.32
N ILE A 248 -10.21 22.85 -4.30
CA ILE A 248 -11.08 23.14 -3.15
C ILE A 248 -10.55 22.45 -1.88
N GLY A 249 -10.06 21.23 -1.99
CA GLY A 249 -9.44 20.49 -0.88
C GLY A 249 -8.20 21.21 -0.34
N GLN A 250 -7.30 21.67 -1.23
CA GLN A 250 -6.11 22.43 -0.85
C GLN A 250 -6.46 23.73 -0.11
N ILE A 251 -7.42 24.49 -0.63
CA ILE A 251 -7.90 25.71 0.05
C ILE A 251 -8.47 25.36 1.44
N SER A 252 -9.26 24.31 1.55
CA SER A 252 -9.85 23.88 2.81
C SER A 252 -8.77 23.49 3.85
N SER A 253 -7.72 22.79 3.41
CA SER A 253 -6.57 22.45 4.26
C SER A 253 -5.83 23.71 4.71
N ALA A 254 -5.48 24.60 3.78
CA ALA A 254 -4.79 25.84 4.09
C ALA A 254 -5.57 26.74 5.08
N LEU A 255 -6.90 26.82 4.92
CA LEU A 255 -7.76 27.53 5.89
C LEU A 255 -7.77 26.87 7.27
N GLY A 256 -7.72 25.54 7.33
CA GLY A 256 -7.56 24.79 8.58
C GLY A 256 -6.23 25.11 9.26
N ASP A 257 -5.14 25.04 8.52
CA ASP A 257 -3.80 25.33 9.01
C ASP A 257 -3.66 26.76 9.53
N ILE A 258 -4.24 27.76 8.82
CA ILE A 258 -4.27 29.16 9.28
C ILE A 258 -5.01 29.30 10.61
N LYS A 259 -6.19 28.66 10.76
CA LYS A 259 -6.94 28.70 12.01
C LYS A 259 -6.13 28.11 13.17
N ASP A 260 -5.51 26.96 12.93
CA ASP A 260 -4.65 26.30 13.90
C ASP A 260 -3.43 27.17 14.28
N LEU A 261 -2.82 27.86 13.30
CA LEU A 261 -1.72 28.78 13.56
C LEU A 261 -2.17 29.97 14.42
N VAL A 262 -3.32 30.56 14.12
CA VAL A 262 -3.86 31.69 14.91
C VAL A 262 -4.17 31.28 16.35
N GLU A 263 -4.72 30.07 16.55
CA GLU A 263 -5.09 29.58 17.89
C GLU A 263 -3.88 29.12 18.72
N LYS A 264 -2.83 28.60 18.09
CA LYS A 264 -1.68 27.94 18.78
C LYS A 264 -0.43 28.79 18.86
N THR A 265 -0.36 29.89 18.11
CA THR A 265 0.86 30.71 18.01
C THR A 265 0.71 32.01 18.79
N GLU A 266 1.73 32.35 19.61
CA GLU A 266 1.82 33.69 20.22
C GLU A 266 2.14 34.71 19.11
N THR A 267 1.14 35.48 18.72
CA THR A 267 1.23 36.46 17.62
C THR A 267 1.72 37.83 18.07
N GLU A 268 1.64 38.13 19.35
CA GLU A 268 1.93 39.46 19.94
C GLU A 268 3.29 40.04 19.46
N LYS A 269 4.33 39.20 19.37
CA LYS A 269 5.67 39.63 18.94
C LYS A 269 5.75 40.13 17.49
N TYR A 270 4.72 39.86 16.69
CA TYR A 270 4.67 40.25 15.26
C TYR A 270 3.61 41.32 14.96
N GLU A 271 2.84 41.78 15.99
CA GLU A 271 1.76 42.74 15.80
C GLU A 271 2.21 44.03 15.11
N LYS A 272 3.40 44.55 15.47
CA LYS A 272 3.92 45.77 14.86
C LYS A 272 4.10 45.60 13.36
N GLN A 273 4.76 44.52 12.91
CA GLN A 273 4.99 44.25 11.49
C GLN A 273 3.68 43.95 10.76
N ALA A 274 2.74 43.27 11.43
CA ALA A 274 1.42 43.03 10.86
C ALA A 274 0.66 44.33 10.62
N ASN A 275 0.68 45.27 11.56
CA ASN A 275 0.04 46.56 11.40
C ASN A 275 0.72 47.37 10.28
N GLU A 276 2.04 47.41 10.19
CA GLU A 276 2.80 48.05 9.11
C GLU A 276 2.40 47.51 7.72
N LEU A 277 2.15 46.19 7.62
CA LEU A 277 1.66 45.59 6.37
C LEU A 277 0.20 45.95 6.07
N LEU A 278 -0.66 46.00 7.09
CA LEU A 278 -2.07 46.36 6.92
C LEU A 278 -2.27 47.86 6.59
N GLU A 279 -1.28 48.72 6.88
CA GLU A 279 -1.27 50.13 6.44
C GLU A 279 -0.92 50.23 4.94
N GLN A 280 -0.18 49.26 4.38
CA GLN A 280 0.31 49.30 3.01
C GLN A 280 -0.57 48.50 2.03
N TYR A 281 -1.22 47.45 2.50
CA TYR A 281 -1.98 46.50 1.68
C TYR A 281 -3.37 46.26 2.28
N ASP A 282 -4.33 45.94 1.43
CA ASP A 282 -5.65 45.51 1.88
C ASP A 282 -5.57 44.13 2.57
N ALA A 283 -6.33 43.95 3.64
CA ALA A 283 -6.34 42.74 4.44
C ALA A 283 -6.73 41.49 3.60
N VAL A 284 -7.69 41.67 2.66
CA VAL A 284 -8.10 40.56 1.77
C VAL A 284 -6.98 40.19 0.81
N GLU A 285 -6.24 41.18 0.29
CA GLU A 285 -5.08 40.95 -0.59
C GLU A 285 -3.97 40.19 0.13
N LEU A 286 -3.63 40.58 1.37
CA LEU A 286 -2.64 39.89 2.20
C LEU A 286 -3.03 38.45 2.48
N VAL A 287 -4.28 38.24 2.91
CA VAL A 287 -4.77 36.86 3.20
C VAL A 287 -4.83 36.03 1.93
N ALA A 288 -5.23 36.60 0.79
CA ALA A 288 -5.24 35.90 -0.50
C ALA A 288 -3.84 35.50 -0.95
N ALA A 289 -2.84 36.37 -0.76
CA ALA A 289 -1.43 36.04 -1.06
C ALA A 289 -0.90 34.92 -0.16
N LEU A 290 -1.22 34.93 1.13
CA LEU A 290 -0.86 33.83 2.05
C LEU A 290 -1.53 32.50 1.66
N LEU A 291 -2.81 32.53 1.31
CA LEU A 291 -3.52 31.35 0.84
C LEU A 291 -2.91 30.82 -0.46
N ASN A 292 -2.51 31.69 -1.39
CA ASN A 292 -1.83 31.28 -2.63
C ASN A 292 -0.50 30.58 -2.33
N GLU A 293 0.30 31.08 -1.40
CA GLU A 293 1.57 30.46 -0.99
C GLU A 293 1.34 29.11 -0.29
N MET A 294 0.29 29.00 0.52
CA MET A 294 -0.05 27.78 1.25
C MET A 294 -0.72 26.71 0.36
N THR A 295 -1.36 27.09 -0.73
CA THR A 295 -1.90 26.15 -1.70
C THR A 295 -0.80 25.66 -2.64
N LYS A 296 -0.94 24.45 -3.15
CA LYS A 296 0.02 23.84 -4.08
C LYS A 296 -0.40 24.03 -5.54
N ASP A 297 -1.13 25.12 -5.86
CA ASP A 297 -1.74 25.27 -7.19
C ASP A 297 -0.69 25.29 -8.29
N ASP A 298 0.33 26.12 -8.19
CA ASP A 298 1.45 26.16 -9.13
C ASP A 298 2.24 24.84 -9.18
N ALA A 299 2.46 24.21 -8.02
CA ALA A 299 3.17 22.95 -7.91
C ALA A 299 2.36 21.76 -8.46
N SER A 300 1.02 21.80 -8.37
CA SER A 300 0.13 20.74 -8.89
C SER A 300 0.23 20.60 -10.41
N SER A 301 0.61 21.65 -11.13
CA SER A 301 0.82 21.67 -12.58
C SER A 301 2.17 21.07 -13.03
N VAL A 302 3.12 20.83 -12.11
CA VAL A 302 4.45 20.28 -12.45
C VAL A 302 4.32 18.89 -13.05
N PRO A 303 4.79 18.68 -14.30
CA PRO A 303 4.72 17.38 -14.95
C PRO A 303 5.64 16.39 -14.24
N VAL A 304 5.07 15.32 -13.71
CA VAL A 304 5.82 14.22 -13.08
C VAL A 304 5.71 12.96 -13.92
N LYS A 305 6.86 12.42 -14.30
CA LYS A 305 6.92 11.17 -15.06
C LYS A 305 7.27 10.02 -14.14
N ILE A 306 6.32 9.10 -13.96
CA ILE A 306 6.53 7.85 -13.26
C ILE A 306 6.72 6.74 -14.29
N THR A 307 7.85 6.06 -14.25
CA THR A 307 8.17 4.98 -15.20
C THR A 307 7.27 3.77 -14.96
N PRO A 308 6.54 3.27 -15.98
CA PRO A 308 5.70 2.09 -15.81
C PRO A 308 6.49 0.87 -15.32
N GLU A 309 5.92 0.15 -14.37
CA GLU A 309 6.46 -1.12 -13.91
C GLU A 309 6.06 -2.26 -14.85
N ARG A 310 6.83 -3.35 -14.82
CA ARG A 310 6.45 -4.57 -15.55
C ARG A 310 5.08 -5.04 -15.07
N PRO A 311 4.16 -5.35 -16.01
CA PRO A 311 2.86 -5.89 -15.64
C PRO A 311 2.99 -7.12 -14.76
N LEU A 312 2.09 -7.26 -13.78
CA LEU A 312 2.02 -8.48 -12.99
C LEU A 312 1.69 -9.68 -13.87
N PRO A 313 2.22 -10.88 -13.56
CA PRO A 313 1.90 -12.09 -14.28
C PRO A 313 0.39 -12.30 -14.33
N ARG A 314 -0.17 -12.64 -15.50
CA ARG A 314 -1.61 -12.94 -15.58
C ARG A 314 -1.94 -14.15 -14.72
N ARG A 315 -2.73 -13.98 -13.69
CA ARG A 315 -3.30 -15.10 -12.93
C ARG A 315 -4.31 -15.80 -13.82
N LYS A 316 -4.06 -17.08 -14.16
CA LYS A 316 -5.06 -17.90 -14.84
C LYS A 316 -6.24 -18.06 -13.90
N SER A 317 -7.40 -17.57 -14.31
CA SER A 317 -8.66 -17.84 -13.61
C SER A 317 -8.81 -19.36 -13.50
N SER A 318 -8.75 -19.88 -12.28
CA SER A 318 -9.04 -21.31 -12.05
C SER A 318 -10.54 -21.52 -12.05
N ASN A 319 -11.15 -21.31 -13.20
CA ASN A 319 -12.48 -21.89 -13.49
C ASN A 319 -12.29 -23.41 -13.65
N LYS A 320 -12.10 -24.12 -12.56
CA LYS A 320 -12.44 -25.53 -12.51
C LYS A 320 -13.96 -25.57 -12.67
N LYS A 321 -14.41 -25.76 -13.94
CA LYS A 321 -15.74 -26.27 -14.22
C LYS A 321 -15.87 -27.57 -13.44
N PHE A 322 -16.68 -27.57 -12.42
CA PHE A 322 -17.16 -28.79 -11.79
C PHE A 322 -18.01 -29.51 -12.85
N TYR A 323 -17.37 -30.34 -13.65
CA TYR A 323 -18.07 -31.33 -14.44
C TYR A 323 -18.57 -32.38 -13.44
N GLY A 324 -19.82 -32.23 -13.07
CA GLY A 324 -20.56 -33.26 -12.37
C GLY A 324 -20.47 -34.56 -13.15
N SER A 325 -19.81 -35.55 -12.57
CA SER A 325 -19.81 -36.93 -13.05
C SER A 325 -21.25 -37.46 -13.01
N ARG A 326 -21.93 -37.36 -14.12
CA ARG A 326 -23.12 -38.16 -14.35
C ARG A 326 -22.69 -39.56 -14.76
N ASN A 327 -22.71 -40.48 -13.80
CA ASN A 327 -22.69 -41.90 -14.04
C ASN A 327 -23.80 -42.24 -15.06
N ARG A 328 -23.43 -42.69 -16.24
CA ARG A 328 -24.28 -43.42 -17.14
C ARG A 328 -23.58 -44.73 -17.51
N ASN A 329 -23.94 -45.78 -16.80
CA ASN A 329 -23.87 -47.15 -17.29
C ASN A 329 -24.68 -47.24 -18.55
N GLY A 330 -24.08 -47.74 -19.65
CA GLY A 330 -24.80 -48.02 -20.89
C GLY A 330 -23.87 -48.75 -21.86
N LYS A 331 -24.11 -50.03 -21.99
CA LYS A 331 -23.46 -51.01 -22.88
C LYS A 331 -23.53 -50.61 -24.37
N GLY A 332 -22.41 -50.86 -25.06
CA GLY A 332 -22.37 -51.54 -26.36
C GLY A 332 -22.64 -50.71 -27.61
N SER A 333 -21.65 -50.59 -28.45
CA SER A 333 -21.68 -51.13 -29.81
C SER A 333 -20.56 -50.53 -30.68
N LYS A 334 -19.82 -51.41 -31.30
CA LYS A 334 -18.84 -51.12 -32.34
C LYS A 334 -19.53 -50.63 -33.61
N ARG A 335 -18.98 -49.58 -34.25
CA ARG A 335 -18.92 -49.54 -35.73
C ARG A 335 -17.81 -48.58 -36.19
N LYS A 336 -17.07 -49.13 -37.19
CA LYS A 336 -15.99 -48.57 -38.01
C LYS A 336 -16.51 -47.41 -38.91
N GLY A 337 -15.58 -46.47 -39.22
CA GLY A 337 -15.37 -46.16 -40.62
C GLY A 337 -15.48 -44.71 -41.05
N TYR A 338 -14.42 -44.27 -41.62
CA TYR A 338 -14.19 -43.42 -42.81
C TYR A 338 -13.94 -41.92 -42.66
N TYR A 339 -12.79 -41.57 -43.17
CA TYR A 339 -12.29 -40.33 -43.78
C TYR A 339 -13.33 -39.43 -44.45
N ASN A 340 -13.25 -38.12 -44.32
CA ASN A 340 -12.96 -37.28 -45.49
C ASN A 340 -12.69 -35.79 -45.12
N ASP A 341 -11.69 -35.29 -45.81
CA ASP A 341 -11.33 -33.89 -46.00
C ASP A 341 -12.42 -33.02 -46.62
N ARG A 342 -12.44 -31.73 -46.32
CA ARG A 342 -12.45 -30.62 -47.28
C ARG A 342 -12.80 -29.26 -46.67
N LYS A 343 -11.82 -28.37 -46.79
CA LYS A 343 -11.82 -26.95 -47.15
C LYS A 343 -13.14 -26.18 -47.34
N ASN A 344 -13.02 -24.92 -46.97
CA ASN A 344 -13.62 -23.63 -47.40
C ASN A 344 -14.50 -22.98 -46.35
N GLY A 345 -14.20 -21.79 -45.82
CA GLY A 345 -14.01 -20.52 -46.52
C GLY A 345 -15.38 -19.77 -46.56
N ARG A 346 -15.54 -18.73 -45.78
CA ARG A 346 -16.19 -17.47 -46.15
C ARG A 346 -16.55 -16.56 -44.98
N ASP A 347 -16.14 -15.33 -45.16
CA ASP A 347 -16.55 -14.12 -44.46
C ASP A 347 -18.03 -13.99 -44.17
N LYS A 348 -18.38 -13.34 -43.06
CA LYS A 348 -19.50 -12.39 -43.00
C LYS A 348 -19.29 -11.32 -41.96
N LYS A 349 -19.29 -10.08 -42.47
CA LYS A 349 -19.51 -8.80 -41.84
C LYS A 349 -20.91 -8.67 -41.22
N TYR A 350 -21.03 -7.58 -40.43
CA TYR A 350 -22.24 -6.93 -39.91
C TYR A 350 -22.56 -7.34 -38.46
N ASP A 351 -22.94 -6.45 -37.57
CA ASP A 351 -23.59 -5.14 -37.66
C ASP A 351 -23.42 -4.36 -36.35
N ARG A 352 -23.39 -3.05 -36.49
CA ARG A 352 -23.45 -2.05 -35.42
C ARG A 352 -24.91 -1.76 -35.11
N SER A 353 -25.27 -1.76 -33.85
CA SER A 353 -26.16 -0.77 -33.21
C SER A 353 -26.96 -1.39 -32.06
N LYS A 354 -26.74 -0.91 -30.86
CA LYS A 354 -27.77 -0.29 -30.02
C LYS A 354 -27.15 0.15 -28.70
N ARG A 355 -27.12 1.45 -28.56
CA ARG A 355 -26.98 2.16 -27.29
C ARG A 355 -28.20 1.86 -26.41
N GLN A 356 -27.98 1.66 -25.13
CA GLN A 356 -28.91 2.12 -24.11
C GLN A 356 -28.15 2.66 -22.91
N GLU A 357 -28.44 3.91 -22.63
CA GLU A 357 -28.06 4.68 -21.45
C GLU A 357 -28.73 4.10 -20.21
N THR A 358 -27.98 3.96 -19.12
CA THR A 358 -28.60 3.88 -17.80
C THR A 358 -27.79 4.67 -16.79
N GLY A 359 -28.39 5.76 -16.35
CA GLY A 359 -28.49 6.21 -14.96
C GLY A 359 -27.21 6.64 -14.24
N LYS A 360 -26.91 7.92 -14.30
CA LYS A 360 -26.05 8.64 -13.35
C LYS A 360 -26.70 8.59 -11.94
N ARG A 361 -26.05 8.00 -10.96
CA ARG A 361 -26.32 8.27 -9.54
C ARG A 361 -25.16 9.09 -8.98
N ASN A 362 -25.48 10.32 -8.63
CA ASN A 362 -24.59 11.22 -7.88
C ASN A 362 -24.57 10.75 -6.42
N PHE A 363 -23.38 10.53 -5.88
CA PHE A 363 -23.19 10.30 -4.45
C PHE A 363 -22.50 11.52 -3.83
N THR A 364 -23.20 12.09 -2.86
CA THR A 364 -22.69 13.15 -2.00
C THR A 364 -22.06 12.50 -0.76
N ILE A 365 -20.81 12.82 -0.48
CA ILE A 365 -20.11 12.37 0.73
C ILE A 365 -20.70 13.17 1.91
N ARG A 366 -21.35 12.50 2.86
CA ARG A 366 -21.74 13.08 4.13
C ARG A 366 -20.58 12.96 5.11
N ASN A 367 -20.00 14.08 5.49
CA ASN A 367 -19.20 14.19 6.69
C ASN A 367 -20.11 13.95 7.89
N LYS A 368 -19.95 12.89 8.64
CA LYS A 368 -20.46 12.78 10.00
C LYS A 368 -19.40 13.38 10.92
N LYS A 369 -19.70 14.58 11.39
CA LYS A 369 -19.25 15.03 12.72
C LYS A 369 -20.23 14.42 13.71
N ASP A 370 -19.72 13.61 14.61
CA ASP A 370 -20.01 13.54 16.06
C ASP A 370 -19.05 12.51 16.67
#